data_ccccdd5f9a9a091f76cd4f9b1ecd62f8
#
_entry.id   ccccdd5f9a9a091f76cd4f9b1ecd62f8
#
_cell.length_a   1.000
_cell.length_b   1.000
_cell.length_c   1.000
_cell.angle_alpha   90.00
_cell.angle_beta   90.00
_cell.angle_gamma   90.00
#
_symmetry.space_group_name_H-M   'P 1'
#
loop_
_entity.id
_entity.type
_entity.pdbx_description
1 polymer ?
#
loop_
_entity_poly.entity_id
_entity_poly.type
_entity_poly.pdbx_seq_one_letter_code
_entity_poly.pdbx_strand_id
1 'polypeptide(L)'
;MQTEARRLFPLASSHALDHPGEENPPLRTIKALCWQHFTALGFSCMANCFDAAVPRVHGRLALDAWSTAELTVAPWKFRVECRPFWLGSDQVHFAIHHEGPLPGVTETGYRSIFVSIGALAESGTPEEYIRAMFPQTAQLALF
;
A
#
# COMPACT_ATOMS: atom_id res chain seq x y z
N MET A 1 -13.52 -16.21 -7.41
CA MET A 1 -12.25 -15.49 -7.57
C MET A 1 -11.88 -14.68 -6.33
N GLN A 2 -12.69 -13.73 -5.91
CA GLN A 2 -12.34 -12.81 -4.81
C GLN A 2 -12.02 -13.53 -3.51
N THR A 3 -12.79 -14.56 -3.13
CA THR A 3 -12.57 -15.31 -1.89
C THR A 3 -11.19 -15.97 -1.87
N GLU A 4 -10.81 -16.62 -2.98
CA GLU A 4 -9.51 -17.28 -3.10
C GLU A 4 -8.38 -16.27 -3.12
N ALA A 5 -8.51 -15.20 -3.90
CA ALA A 5 -7.52 -14.14 -3.95
C ALA A 5 -7.31 -13.51 -2.57
N ARG A 6 -8.39 -13.19 -1.86
CA ARG A 6 -8.31 -12.61 -0.51
C ARG A 6 -7.60 -13.51 0.49
N ARG A 7 -7.82 -14.83 0.37
CA ARG A 7 -7.14 -15.81 1.20
C ARG A 7 -5.63 -15.81 0.96
N LEU A 8 -5.21 -15.59 -0.28
CA LEU A 8 -3.81 -15.62 -0.69
C LEU A 8 -3.05 -14.32 -0.40
N PHE A 9 -3.72 -13.18 -0.23
CA PHE A 9 -3.05 -11.90 -0.02
C PHE A 9 -2.14 -11.88 1.21
N PRO A 10 -2.56 -12.35 2.39
CA PRO A 10 -1.66 -12.42 3.55
C PRO A 10 -0.46 -13.31 3.31
N LEU A 11 -0.64 -14.43 2.58
CA LEU A 11 0.45 -15.34 2.23
C LEU A 11 1.43 -14.68 1.25
N ALA A 12 0.92 -13.94 0.26
CA ALA A 12 1.76 -13.19 -0.68
C ALA A 12 2.57 -12.11 0.03
N SER A 13 1.95 -11.41 0.97
CA SER A 13 2.61 -10.38 1.76
C SER A 13 3.73 -10.97 2.62
N SER A 14 3.46 -12.04 3.35
CA SER A 14 4.47 -12.71 4.17
C SER A 14 5.64 -13.22 3.31
N HIS A 15 5.34 -13.81 2.16
CA HIS A 15 6.38 -14.28 1.24
C HIS A 15 7.26 -13.13 0.73
N ALA A 16 6.65 -12.01 0.36
CA ALA A 16 7.39 -10.84 -0.14
C ALA A 16 8.29 -10.22 0.94
N LEU A 17 7.85 -10.23 2.20
CA LEU A 17 8.64 -9.74 3.32
C LEU A 17 9.80 -10.68 3.67
N ASP A 18 9.57 -11.98 3.62
CA ASP A 18 10.57 -12.99 3.97
C ASP A 18 11.56 -13.24 2.83
N HIS A 19 11.14 -13.06 1.59
CA HIS A 19 11.91 -13.34 0.38
C HIS A 19 11.84 -12.16 -0.60
N PRO A 20 12.35 -10.96 -0.23
CA PRO A 20 12.25 -9.80 -1.09
C PRO A 20 12.99 -10.00 -2.42
N GLY A 21 12.33 -9.65 -3.51
CA GLY A 21 12.89 -9.78 -4.86
C GLY A 21 12.83 -11.19 -5.45
N GLU A 22 12.36 -12.18 -4.69
CA GLU A 22 12.19 -13.55 -5.17
C GLU A 22 10.80 -13.77 -5.75
N GLU A 23 10.66 -14.89 -6.51
CA GLU A 23 9.37 -15.29 -7.03
C GLU A 23 8.37 -15.48 -5.88
N ASN A 24 7.14 -15.01 -6.09
CA ASN A 24 6.07 -15.04 -5.10
C ASN A 24 4.93 -15.92 -5.61
N PRO A 25 4.91 -17.24 -5.27
CA PRO A 25 3.89 -18.15 -5.78
C PRO A 25 2.44 -17.75 -5.43
N PRO A 26 2.12 -17.33 -4.17
CA PRO A 26 0.77 -16.83 -3.88
C PRO A 26 0.36 -15.65 -4.76
N LEU A 27 1.25 -14.69 -4.96
CA LEU A 27 0.97 -13.53 -5.83
C LEU A 27 0.75 -13.96 -7.28
N ARG A 28 1.55 -14.88 -7.78
CA ARG A 28 1.39 -15.44 -9.12
C ARG A 28 0.01 -16.07 -9.29
N THR A 29 -0.47 -16.80 -8.28
CA THR A 29 -1.80 -17.40 -8.30
C THR A 29 -2.90 -16.34 -8.30
N ILE A 30 -2.77 -15.28 -7.50
CA ILE A 30 -3.70 -14.15 -7.49
C ILE A 30 -3.78 -13.52 -8.89
N LYS A 31 -2.63 -13.26 -9.52
CA LYS A 31 -2.58 -12.68 -10.86
C LYS A 31 -3.25 -13.59 -11.90
N ALA A 32 -3.03 -14.89 -11.83
CA ALA A 32 -3.66 -15.86 -12.72
C ALA A 32 -5.18 -15.88 -12.54
N LEU A 33 -5.66 -15.83 -11.29
CA LEU A 33 -7.10 -15.74 -11.00
C LEU A 33 -7.71 -14.45 -11.56
N CYS A 34 -7.05 -13.33 -11.39
CA CYS A 34 -7.50 -12.05 -11.95
C CYS A 34 -7.57 -12.11 -13.47
N TRP A 35 -6.56 -12.65 -14.12
CA TRP A 35 -6.54 -12.81 -15.57
C TRP A 35 -7.66 -13.71 -16.07
N GLN A 36 -7.86 -14.85 -15.40
CA GLN A 36 -8.90 -15.83 -15.75
C GLN A 36 -10.31 -15.23 -15.68
N HIS A 37 -10.56 -14.38 -14.69
CA HIS A 37 -11.90 -13.83 -14.43
C HIS A 37 -12.10 -12.40 -14.94
N PHE A 38 -11.08 -11.79 -15.49
CA PHE A 38 -11.09 -10.39 -15.92
C PHE A 38 -12.30 -10.06 -16.81
N THR A 39 -12.46 -10.79 -17.91
CA THR A 39 -13.57 -10.56 -18.86
C THR A 39 -14.91 -10.95 -18.27
N ALA A 40 -14.96 -12.07 -17.54
CA ALA A 40 -16.19 -12.58 -16.93
C ALA A 40 -16.77 -11.64 -15.89
N LEU A 41 -15.92 -10.88 -15.18
CA LEU A 41 -16.34 -9.93 -14.16
C LEU A 41 -16.66 -8.54 -14.72
N GLY A 42 -16.46 -8.32 -16.03
CA GLY A 42 -16.79 -7.06 -16.68
C GLY A 42 -15.85 -5.90 -16.38
N PHE A 43 -14.63 -6.17 -15.92
CA PHE A 43 -13.64 -5.12 -15.68
C PHE A 43 -13.08 -4.56 -17.00
N SER A 44 -12.84 -3.28 -17.04
CA SER A 44 -12.29 -2.58 -18.21
C SER A 44 -10.76 -2.66 -18.29
N CYS A 45 -10.09 -2.97 -17.17
CA CYS A 45 -8.65 -3.17 -17.16
C CYS A 45 -8.25 -4.12 -16.01
N MET A 46 -7.06 -4.71 -16.16
CA MET A 46 -6.53 -5.67 -15.17
C MET A 46 -6.31 -5.04 -13.80
N ALA A 47 -5.97 -3.76 -13.74
CA ALA A 47 -5.78 -3.04 -12.49
C ALA A 47 -7.06 -3.05 -11.63
N ASN A 48 -8.22 -2.78 -12.26
CA ASN A 48 -9.50 -2.79 -11.56
C ASN A 48 -9.85 -4.19 -11.06
N CYS A 49 -9.55 -5.22 -11.85
CA CYS A 49 -9.74 -6.60 -11.43
C CYS A 49 -8.89 -6.95 -10.21
N PHE A 50 -7.63 -6.55 -10.23
CA PHE A 50 -6.70 -6.79 -9.11
C PHE A 50 -7.15 -6.03 -7.86
N ASP A 51 -7.50 -4.76 -7.99
CA ASP A 51 -8.00 -3.94 -6.88
C ASP A 51 -9.25 -4.54 -6.23
N ALA A 52 -10.15 -5.10 -7.04
CA ALA A 52 -11.37 -5.75 -6.51
C ALA A 52 -11.05 -7.04 -5.75
N ALA A 53 -9.94 -7.70 -6.05
CA ALA A 53 -9.52 -8.93 -5.38
C ALA A 53 -8.85 -8.66 -4.03
N VAL A 54 -8.32 -7.47 -3.80
CA VAL A 54 -7.62 -7.13 -2.55
C VAL A 54 -8.63 -6.90 -1.42
N PRO A 55 -8.49 -7.57 -0.27
CA PRO A 55 -9.31 -7.25 0.89
C PRO A 55 -9.05 -5.81 1.35
N ARG A 56 -10.05 -5.19 1.97
CA ARG A 56 -9.94 -3.80 2.43
C ARG A 56 -10.11 -3.72 3.94
N VAL A 57 -9.26 -2.93 4.60
CA VAL A 57 -9.34 -2.66 6.03
C VAL A 57 -9.21 -1.15 6.30
N HIS A 58 -9.69 -0.73 7.46
CA HIS A 58 -9.62 0.66 7.91
C HIS A 58 -8.96 0.75 9.28
N GLY A 59 -8.30 1.88 9.54
CA GLY A 59 -7.74 2.21 10.86
C GLY A 59 -6.29 1.83 11.06
N ARG A 60 -5.73 0.94 10.24
CA ARG A 60 -4.32 0.54 10.31
C ARG A 60 -3.79 0.32 8.90
N LEU A 61 -2.59 0.81 8.63
CA LEU A 61 -1.92 0.51 7.36
C LEU A 61 -1.36 -0.92 7.41
N ALA A 62 -1.75 -1.74 6.45
CA ALA A 62 -1.40 -3.15 6.37
C ALA A 62 -0.93 -3.52 4.97
N LEU A 63 0.03 -4.44 4.88
CA LEU A 63 0.58 -4.90 3.60
C LEU A 63 -0.19 -6.07 3.00
N ASP A 64 -1.01 -6.73 3.77
CA ASP A 64 -1.83 -7.86 3.34
C ASP A 64 -3.24 -7.44 2.92
N ALA A 65 -3.51 -6.15 2.93
CA ALA A 65 -4.80 -5.60 2.57
C ALA A 65 -4.65 -4.17 2.03
N TRP A 66 -5.57 -3.76 1.17
CA TRP A 66 -5.71 -2.34 0.87
C TRP A 66 -6.28 -1.66 2.11
N SER A 67 -5.52 -0.77 2.69
CA SER A 67 -5.88 -0.15 3.95
C SER A 67 -5.91 1.38 3.84
N THR A 68 -6.73 2.00 4.70
CA THR A 68 -6.82 3.44 4.84
C THR A 68 -6.72 3.78 6.32
N ALA A 69 -5.85 4.69 6.67
CA ALA A 69 -5.67 5.15 8.04
C ALA A 69 -5.46 6.65 8.10
N GLU A 70 -5.90 7.25 9.19
CA GLU A 70 -5.55 8.62 9.53
C GLU A 70 -4.32 8.60 10.41
N LEU A 71 -3.27 9.30 9.99
CA LEU A 71 -2.01 9.40 10.71
C LEU A 71 -1.82 10.81 11.24
N THR A 72 -1.12 10.91 12.37
CA THR A 72 -0.72 12.18 12.94
C THR A 72 0.79 12.23 13.06
N VAL A 73 1.38 13.23 12.44
CA VAL A 73 2.76 13.67 12.68
C VAL A 73 2.62 15.12 13.13
N ALA A 74 2.55 15.31 14.44
CA ALA A 74 2.16 16.58 15.03
C ALA A 74 2.92 17.78 14.41
N PRO A 75 2.23 18.87 14.06
CA PRO A 75 0.81 19.16 14.34
C PRO A 75 -0.15 18.68 13.23
N TRP A 76 0.34 17.94 12.23
CA TRP A 76 -0.45 17.57 11.05
C TRP A 76 -1.18 16.24 11.25
N LYS A 77 -2.41 16.22 10.75
CA LYS A 77 -3.27 15.04 10.70
C LYS A 77 -3.69 14.85 9.25
N PHE A 78 -3.45 13.65 8.70
CA PHE A 78 -3.64 13.39 7.29
C PHE A 78 -4.07 11.94 7.06
N ARG A 79 -4.63 11.67 5.88
CA ARG A 79 -5.09 10.34 5.50
C ARG A 79 -4.06 9.69 4.58
N VAL A 80 -3.82 8.39 4.79
CA VAL A 80 -2.96 7.57 3.95
C VAL A 80 -3.72 6.35 3.47
N GLU A 81 -3.65 6.08 2.18
CA GLU A 81 -4.09 4.83 1.58
C GLU A 81 -2.86 3.99 1.28
N CYS A 82 -2.89 2.71 1.66
CA CYS A 82 -1.83 1.76 1.39
C CYS A 82 -2.37 0.64 0.50
N ARG A 83 -1.85 0.54 -0.73
CA ARG A 83 -2.25 -0.45 -1.72
C ARG A 83 -1.07 -1.39 -1.99
N PRO A 84 -1.03 -2.59 -1.37
CA PRO A 84 0.04 -3.55 -1.63
C PRO A 84 -0.12 -4.17 -3.01
N PHE A 85 0.99 -4.68 -3.55
CA PHE A 85 1.04 -5.35 -4.86
C PHE A 85 0.42 -4.52 -5.98
N TRP A 86 0.82 -3.25 -6.08
CA TRP A 86 0.30 -2.33 -7.08
C TRP A 86 0.35 -2.95 -8.49
N LEU A 87 -0.81 -3.09 -9.12
CA LEU A 87 -0.97 -3.73 -10.43
C LEU A 87 -0.37 -5.14 -10.51
N GLY A 88 -0.35 -5.88 -9.41
CA GLY A 88 0.20 -7.23 -9.36
C GLY A 88 1.73 -7.30 -9.30
N SER A 89 2.39 -6.19 -9.01
CA SER A 89 3.84 -6.13 -8.77
C SER A 89 4.17 -6.28 -7.29
N ASP A 90 5.45 -6.26 -6.93
CA ASP A 90 5.92 -6.22 -5.55
C ASP A 90 6.00 -4.79 -4.98
N GLN A 91 5.40 -3.84 -5.69
CA GLN A 91 5.35 -2.44 -5.27
C GLN A 91 4.15 -2.18 -4.36
N VAL A 92 4.37 -1.34 -3.35
CA VAL A 92 3.30 -0.76 -2.54
C VAL A 92 3.06 0.66 -3.00
N HIS A 93 1.82 1.02 -3.21
CA HIS A 93 1.41 2.38 -3.51
C HIS A 93 0.84 3.03 -2.26
N PHE A 94 1.44 4.13 -1.83
CA PHE A 94 0.87 5.01 -0.81
C PHE A 94 0.30 6.26 -1.48
N ALA A 95 -0.92 6.63 -1.09
CA ALA A 95 -1.53 7.90 -1.46
C ALA A 95 -1.76 8.71 -0.20
N ILE A 96 -1.07 9.84 -0.09
CA ILE A 96 -1.20 10.76 1.05
C ILE A 96 -2.16 11.87 0.66
N HIS A 97 -3.15 12.14 1.53
CA HIS A 97 -4.16 13.16 1.33
C HIS A 97 -4.22 14.10 2.54
N HIS A 98 -4.13 15.38 2.29
CA HIS A 98 -4.23 16.42 3.31
C HIS A 98 -4.85 17.68 2.69
N GLU A 99 -5.54 18.45 3.49
CA GLU A 99 -6.04 19.75 3.08
C GLU A 99 -4.92 20.78 3.21
N GLY A 100 -4.27 21.07 2.09
CA GLY A 100 -3.13 21.97 2.04
C GLY A 100 -1.79 21.27 2.15
N PRO A 101 -0.67 22.03 2.16
CA PRO A 101 0.67 21.48 2.12
C PRO A 101 1.06 20.74 3.40
N LEU A 102 1.92 19.72 3.23
CA LEU A 102 2.61 19.04 4.33
C LEU A 102 4.12 19.24 4.11
N PRO A 103 4.82 19.94 5.03
CA PRO A 103 6.24 20.26 4.85
C PRO A 103 7.13 19.04 4.59
N GLY A 104 7.90 19.10 3.51
CA GLY A 104 8.80 18.02 3.10
C GLY A 104 8.11 16.83 2.44
N VAL A 105 6.79 16.81 2.39
CA VAL A 105 6.00 15.70 1.83
C VAL A 105 5.27 16.13 0.57
N THR A 106 4.44 17.15 0.65
CA THR A 106 3.69 17.64 -0.52
C THR A 106 3.39 19.14 -0.39
N GLU A 107 3.43 19.85 -1.51
CA GLU A 107 3.03 21.25 -1.57
C GLU A 107 1.53 21.44 -1.85
N THR A 108 0.88 20.41 -2.41
CA THR A 108 -0.52 20.48 -2.88
C THR A 108 -1.50 19.81 -1.94
N GLY A 109 -1.02 18.98 -1.00
CA GLY A 109 -1.88 18.16 -0.16
C GLY A 109 -2.08 16.73 -0.68
N TYR A 110 -1.52 16.39 -1.83
CA TYR A 110 -1.55 15.03 -2.37
C TYR A 110 -0.15 14.58 -2.77
N ARG A 111 0.18 13.35 -2.41
CA ARG A 111 1.40 12.69 -2.86
C ARG A 111 1.19 11.21 -3.08
N SER A 112 1.63 10.73 -4.24
CA SER A 112 1.67 9.33 -4.60
C SER A 112 3.11 8.81 -4.46
N ILE A 113 3.28 7.67 -3.78
CA ILE A 113 4.59 7.09 -3.51
C ILE A 113 4.55 5.62 -3.88
N PHE A 114 5.61 5.14 -4.54
CA PHE A 114 5.80 3.73 -4.86
C PHE A 114 7.09 3.24 -4.19
N VAL A 115 6.99 2.12 -3.49
CA VAL A 115 8.13 1.50 -2.81
C VAL A 115 7.99 -0.02 -2.89
N SER A 116 9.10 -0.73 -3.06
CA SER A 116 9.06 -2.19 -3.02
C SER A 116 8.74 -2.68 -1.62
N ILE A 117 8.05 -3.83 -1.51
CA ILE A 117 7.74 -4.42 -0.21
C ILE A 117 9.03 -4.73 0.57
N GLY A 118 10.09 -5.17 -0.13
CA GLY A 118 11.38 -5.41 0.51
C GLY A 118 11.99 -4.16 1.12
N ALA A 119 12.00 -3.05 0.38
CA ALA A 119 12.52 -1.77 0.87
C ALA A 119 11.68 -1.23 2.02
N LEU A 120 10.35 -1.39 1.94
CA LEU A 120 9.45 -1.00 3.02
C LEU A 120 9.73 -1.79 4.29
N ALA A 121 9.96 -3.10 4.17
CA ALA A 121 10.28 -3.97 5.31
C ALA A 121 11.57 -3.52 6.02
N GLU A 122 12.56 -3.03 5.29
CA GLU A 122 13.80 -2.49 5.88
C GLU A 122 13.55 -1.22 6.71
N SER A 123 12.51 -0.48 6.40
CA SER A 123 12.13 0.74 7.12
C SER A 123 11.23 0.47 8.33
N GLY A 124 10.81 -0.79 8.55
CA GLY A 124 9.91 -1.17 9.62
C GLY A 124 8.45 -1.29 9.17
N THR A 125 7.55 -0.59 9.84
CA THR A 125 6.11 -0.61 9.50
C THR A 125 5.76 0.43 8.43
N PRO A 126 4.60 0.29 7.75
CA PRO A 126 4.13 1.33 6.84
C PRO A 126 4.00 2.70 7.51
N GLU A 127 3.53 2.76 8.76
CA GLU A 127 3.43 4.01 9.51
C GLU A 127 4.81 4.64 9.75
N GLU A 128 5.80 3.84 10.13
CA GLU A 128 7.18 4.32 10.33
C GLU A 128 7.78 4.86 9.05
N TYR A 129 7.52 4.20 7.91
CA TYR A 129 7.98 4.66 6.60
C TYR A 129 7.40 6.05 6.27
N ILE A 130 6.10 6.23 6.46
CA ILE A 130 5.44 7.51 6.19
C ILE A 130 5.95 8.60 7.15
N ARG A 131 6.08 8.29 8.45
CA ARG A 131 6.59 9.24 9.45
C ARG A 131 8.00 9.72 9.13
N ALA A 132 8.86 8.83 8.63
CA ALA A 132 10.24 9.16 8.27
C ALA A 132 10.36 10.14 7.10
N MET A 133 9.29 10.35 6.33
CA MET A 133 9.27 11.33 5.24
C MET A 133 9.21 12.77 5.74
N PHE A 134 8.75 12.99 6.96
CA PHE A 134 8.66 14.34 7.52
C PHE A 134 10.02 14.83 7.97
N PRO A 135 10.36 16.12 7.73
CA PRO A 135 11.65 16.68 8.15
C PRO A 135 11.83 16.64 9.66
N GLN A 136 13.03 16.28 10.13
CA GLN A 136 13.37 16.30 11.55
C GLN A 136 13.21 17.69 12.16
N THR A 137 13.55 18.73 11.40
CA THR A 137 13.39 20.13 11.83
C THR A 137 11.93 20.49 12.08
N ALA A 138 10.98 19.94 11.31
CA ALA A 138 9.57 20.17 11.53
C ALA A 138 9.09 19.52 12.84
N GLN A 139 9.64 18.37 13.20
CA GLN A 139 9.34 17.68 14.47
C GLN A 139 9.96 18.43 15.64
N LEU A 140 11.18 18.93 15.51
CA LEU A 140 11.88 19.67 16.55
C LEU A 140 11.26 21.05 16.82
N ALA A 141 10.65 21.67 15.82
CA ALA A 141 10.01 22.97 15.95
C ALA A 141 8.80 22.95 16.91
N LEU A 142 8.35 21.79 17.35
CA LEU A 142 7.26 21.62 18.29
C LEU A 142 7.71 21.64 19.74
N PHE A 143 8.98 21.68 19.97
CA PHE A 143 9.59 21.74 21.30
C PHE A 143 10.23 23.14 21.51
#